data_b597a71a5f2f45de440d566b4c5a368a
#
_entry.id   b597a71a5f2f45de440d566b4c5a368a
#
_cell.length_a   1.000
_cell.length_b   1.000
_cell.length_c   1.000
_cell.angle_alpha   90.00
_cell.angle_beta   90.00
_cell.angle_gamma   90.00
#
_symmetry.space_group_name_H-M   'P 1'
#
loop_
_entity.id
_entity.type
_entity.pdbx_description
1 polymer ?
#
loop_
_entity_poly.entity_id
_entity_poly.type
_entity_poly.pdbx_seq_one_letter_code
_entity_poly.pdbx_strand_id
1 'polypeptide(L)'
;MKLWGGRFTKETNQLVHNFNASLSFDQKFYEEDIEGSIAHVTMLAEQGILTNEDKEAIIGGLQSIRDDIRDGKLVFTEEHEDIHSFVEAHLIERIGDAGKRLHTGRSRNDQVALDMKLYTRKEIKEMEHLLFGLLQSLLKIMKENIDTIMPGFTHLQKAQPITLAHHMGAYFEMFYRDRSRLQDIHKRMNYCPLGSGALAGTTYPLNRERTAELLGFTGPTLNSMDSVYHNNR
;
A
#
# COMPACT_ATOMS: atom_id res chain seq x y z
N MET A 1 9.74 20.26 10.92
CA MET A 1 8.85 21.42 10.65
C MET A 1 7.41 20.94 10.65
N LYS A 2 6.51 21.47 11.48
CA LYS A 2 5.09 21.05 11.46
C LYS A 2 4.41 21.64 10.23
N LEU A 3 3.89 20.82 9.35
CA LEU A 3 3.20 21.23 8.13
C LEU A 3 1.78 21.78 8.40
N TRP A 4 1.26 21.58 9.61
CA TRP A 4 -0.03 22.10 10.08
C TRP A 4 0.12 22.66 11.48
N GLY A 5 -0.32 23.88 11.70
CA GLY A 5 -0.24 24.57 12.98
C GLY A 5 -1.45 25.43 13.29
N GLY A 6 -2.15 25.88 12.25
CA GLY A 6 -3.41 26.60 12.34
C GLY A 6 -3.49 27.62 13.47
N ARG A 7 -4.42 27.44 14.38
CA ARG A 7 -4.71 28.32 15.52
C ARG A 7 -3.91 28.00 16.78
N PHE A 8 -3.10 26.94 16.79
CA PHE A 8 -2.37 26.49 17.97
C PHE A 8 -1.01 27.19 18.08
N THR A 9 -0.80 27.89 19.19
CA THR A 9 0.44 28.62 19.49
C THR A 9 1.34 27.89 20.52
N LYS A 10 0.82 26.84 21.17
CA LYS A 10 1.57 26.04 22.14
C LYS A 10 2.25 24.86 21.44
N GLU A 11 3.46 24.54 21.90
CA GLU A 11 4.12 23.30 21.50
C GLU A 11 3.29 22.08 21.92
N THR A 12 3.22 21.07 21.03
CA THR A 12 2.54 19.81 21.33
C THR A 12 3.34 19.05 22.39
N ASN A 13 2.67 18.57 23.42
CA ASN A 13 3.29 17.71 24.43
C ASN A 13 3.87 16.44 23.73
N GLN A 14 5.08 16.04 24.13
CA GLN A 14 5.79 14.88 23.55
C GLN A 14 4.94 13.60 23.63
N LEU A 15 4.18 13.41 24.70
CA LEU A 15 3.30 12.25 24.87
C LEU A 15 2.17 12.23 23.82
N VAL A 16 1.61 13.39 23.48
CA VAL A 16 0.60 13.54 22.42
C VAL A 16 1.21 13.31 21.04
N HIS A 17 2.43 13.79 20.81
CA HIS A 17 3.18 13.53 19.58
C HIS A 17 3.39 12.03 19.39
N ASN A 18 3.93 11.36 20.40
CA ASN A 18 4.20 9.92 20.35
C ASN A 18 2.93 9.07 20.19
N PHE A 19 1.82 9.51 20.81
CA PHE A 19 0.53 8.83 20.67
C PHE A 19 -0.05 8.91 19.25
N ASN A 20 0.16 10.04 18.57
CA ASN A 20 -0.35 10.27 17.21
C ASN A 20 0.62 9.80 16.11
N ALA A 21 1.90 9.59 16.43
CA ALA A 21 2.90 9.21 15.45
C ALA A 21 2.66 7.80 14.91
N SER A 22 2.65 7.67 13.58
CA SER A 22 2.49 6.41 12.85
C SER A 22 3.75 5.93 12.14
N LEU A 23 4.81 6.74 12.11
CA LEU A 23 6.04 6.46 11.35
C LEU A 23 6.66 5.10 11.66
N SER A 24 6.55 4.63 12.91
CA SER A 24 7.11 3.34 13.34
C SER A 24 6.53 2.13 12.58
N PHE A 25 5.33 2.25 12.04
CA PHE A 25 4.68 1.19 11.26
C PHE A 25 4.39 1.57 9.82
N ASP A 26 4.15 2.84 9.48
CA ASP A 26 3.85 3.27 8.12
C ASP A 26 5.10 3.47 7.24
N GLN A 27 6.29 3.57 7.83
CA GLN A 27 7.56 3.55 7.08
C GLN A 27 7.69 2.36 6.12
N LYS A 28 6.92 1.27 6.32
CA LYS A 28 6.96 0.07 5.48
C LYS A 28 6.52 0.32 4.04
N PHE A 29 5.67 1.32 3.82
CA PHE A 29 5.14 1.65 2.50
C PHE A 29 5.65 2.97 1.94
N TYR A 30 6.90 3.35 2.29
CA TYR A 30 7.55 4.53 1.72
C TYR A 30 7.67 4.46 0.20
N GLU A 31 7.86 3.26 -0.37
CA GLU A 31 7.90 3.06 -1.82
C GLU A 31 6.57 3.39 -2.46
N GLU A 32 5.47 2.94 -1.84
CA GLU A 32 4.11 3.15 -2.30
C GLU A 32 3.68 4.63 -2.21
N ASP A 33 4.07 5.33 -1.14
CA ASP A 33 3.85 6.78 -1.01
C ASP A 33 4.58 7.56 -2.10
N ILE A 34 5.83 7.19 -2.39
CA ILE A 34 6.61 7.82 -3.46
C ILE A 34 6.02 7.49 -4.83
N GLU A 35 5.64 6.24 -5.10
CA GLU A 35 4.99 5.82 -6.36
C GLU A 35 3.68 6.59 -6.58
N GLY A 36 2.83 6.66 -5.55
CA GLY A 36 1.58 7.42 -5.58
C GLY A 36 1.81 8.91 -5.83
N SER A 37 2.83 9.49 -5.21
CA SER A 37 3.22 10.89 -5.37
C SER A 37 3.74 11.19 -6.77
N ILE A 38 4.54 10.30 -7.37
CA ILE A 38 5.02 10.43 -8.77
C ILE A 38 3.84 10.40 -9.75
N ALA A 39 2.90 9.48 -9.58
CA ALA A 39 1.72 9.41 -10.43
C ALA A 39 0.84 10.66 -10.30
N HIS A 40 0.66 11.16 -9.07
CA HIS A 40 -0.10 12.37 -8.80
C HIS A 40 0.51 13.60 -9.49
N VAL A 41 1.79 13.83 -9.32
CA VAL A 41 2.50 14.96 -9.94
C VAL A 41 2.50 14.86 -11.47
N THR A 42 2.63 13.67 -12.01
CA THR A 42 2.54 13.43 -13.45
C THR A 42 1.18 13.87 -13.98
N MET A 43 0.09 13.46 -13.33
CA MET A 43 -1.27 13.85 -13.68
C MET A 43 -1.46 15.37 -13.53
N LEU A 44 -0.98 15.99 -12.45
CA LEU A 44 -1.09 17.44 -12.24
C LEU A 44 -0.45 18.25 -13.38
N ALA A 45 0.72 17.82 -13.85
CA ALA A 45 1.40 18.47 -14.97
C ALA A 45 0.64 18.25 -16.29
N GLU A 46 0.15 17.04 -16.56
CA GLU A 46 -0.67 16.74 -17.74
C GLU A 46 -1.98 17.57 -17.77
N GLN A 47 -2.52 17.92 -16.60
CA GLN A 47 -3.70 18.80 -16.48
C GLN A 47 -3.34 20.31 -16.48
N GLY A 48 -2.07 20.68 -16.64
CA GLY A 48 -1.61 22.07 -16.62
C GLY A 48 -1.72 22.78 -15.26
N ILE A 49 -1.84 22.00 -14.18
CA ILE A 49 -1.87 22.51 -12.79
C ILE A 49 -0.46 22.79 -12.30
N LEU A 50 0.51 21.96 -12.71
CA LEU A 50 1.93 22.16 -12.49
C LEU A 50 2.67 22.38 -13.81
N THR A 51 3.83 23.03 -13.75
CA THR A 51 4.72 23.12 -14.90
C THR A 51 5.49 21.81 -15.10
N ASN A 52 6.04 21.60 -16.29
CA ASN A 52 6.92 20.44 -16.53
C ASN A 52 8.19 20.51 -15.71
N GLU A 53 8.72 21.72 -15.47
CA GLU A 53 9.91 21.94 -14.62
C GLU A 53 9.64 21.51 -13.19
N ASP A 54 8.50 21.88 -12.62
CA ASP A 54 8.10 21.44 -11.28
C ASP A 54 7.94 19.91 -11.20
N LYS A 55 7.28 19.31 -12.21
CA LYS A 55 7.12 17.85 -12.30
C LYS A 55 8.46 17.13 -12.28
N GLU A 56 9.38 17.51 -13.17
CA GLU A 56 10.71 16.86 -13.26
C GLU A 56 11.51 17.04 -11.96
N ALA A 57 11.50 18.22 -11.37
CA ALA A 57 12.17 18.48 -10.10
C ALA A 57 11.59 17.61 -8.97
N ILE A 58 10.26 17.52 -8.85
CA ILE A 58 9.59 16.72 -7.81
C ILE A 58 9.87 15.24 -8.03
N ILE A 59 9.72 14.71 -9.25
CA ILE A 59 9.99 13.30 -9.55
C ILE A 59 11.45 12.94 -9.25
N GLY A 60 12.40 13.77 -9.68
CA GLY A 60 13.82 13.56 -9.38
C GLY A 60 14.13 13.56 -7.89
N GLY A 61 13.52 14.51 -7.14
CA GLY A 61 13.65 14.58 -5.69
C GLY A 61 13.08 13.35 -4.98
N LEU A 62 11.89 12.88 -5.38
CA LEU A 62 11.25 11.68 -4.83
C LEU A 62 12.05 10.41 -5.12
N GLN A 63 12.57 10.26 -6.34
CA GLN A 63 13.42 9.11 -6.71
C GLN A 63 14.71 9.10 -5.89
N SER A 64 15.35 10.27 -5.71
CA SER A 64 16.54 10.40 -4.88
C SER A 64 16.26 10.05 -3.40
N ILE A 65 15.10 10.44 -2.85
CA ILE A 65 14.70 10.07 -1.48
C ILE A 65 14.53 8.55 -1.38
N ARG A 66 13.84 7.92 -2.32
CA ARG A 66 13.64 6.47 -2.37
C ARG A 66 14.97 5.72 -2.40
N ASP A 67 15.89 6.17 -3.24
CA ASP A 67 17.20 5.53 -3.38
C ASP A 67 18.03 5.68 -2.11
N ASP A 68 18.03 6.85 -1.47
CA ASP A 68 18.74 7.07 -0.21
C ASP A 68 18.16 6.28 0.96
N ILE A 69 16.83 6.09 1.03
CA ILE A 69 16.21 5.19 2.03
C ILE A 69 16.65 3.75 1.78
N ARG A 70 16.54 3.27 0.54
CA ARG A 70 16.93 1.91 0.16
C ARG A 70 18.40 1.62 0.44
N ASP A 71 19.27 2.59 0.20
CA ASP A 71 20.72 2.48 0.42
C ASP A 71 21.12 2.70 1.89
N GLY A 72 20.17 2.98 2.78
CA GLY A 72 20.41 3.25 4.21
C GLY A 72 21.10 4.58 4.51
N LYS A 73 21.16 5.50 3.54
CA LYS A 73 21.72 6.85 3.69
C LYS A 73 20.74 7.79 4.39
N LEU A 74 19.45 7.59 4.16
CA LEU A 74 18.37 8.34 4.81
C LEU A 74 17.61 7.39 5.75
N VAL A 75 17.64 7.69 7.05
CA VAL A 75 17.09 6.85 8.11
C VAL A 75 15.84 7.53 8.69
N PHE A 76 14.82 6.75 8.99
CA PHE A 76 13.60 7.24 9.64
C PHE A 76 13.89 7.69 11.08
N THR A 77 13.44 8.89 11.44
CA THR A 77 13.61 9.49 12.77
C THR A 77 12.26 9.83 13.37
N GLU A 78 12.15 9.79 14.70
CA GLU A 78 10.91 10.11 15.43
C GLU A 78 10.49 11.60 15.38
N GLU A 79 11.21 12.43 14.63
CA GLU A 79 10.89 13.84 14.43
C GLU A 79 9.65 14.05 13.53
N HIS A 80 9.31 13.05 12.72
CA HIS A 80 8.19 13.09 11.81
C HIS A 80 7.01 12.27 12.33
N GLU A 81 5.80 12.77 12.11
CA GLU A 81 4.57 12.14 12.59
C GLU A 81 4.24 10.88 11.78
N ASP A 82 4.44 10.94 10.47
CA ASP A 82 4.10 9.88 9.50
C ASP A 82 5.10 9.84 8.33
N ILE A 83 5.03 8.79 7.51
CA ILE A 83 5.88 8.62 6.33
C ILE A 83 5.69 9.75 5.32
N HIS A 84 4.50 10.26 5.17
CA HIS A 84 4.18 11.30 4.23
C HIS A 84 4.85 12.63 4.60
N SER A 85 4.80 13.00 5.88
CA SER A 85 5.50 14.17 6.43
C SER A 85 7.01 14.03 6.29
N PHE A 86 7.53 12.80 6.48
CA PHE A 86 8.94 12.50 6.28
C PHE A 86 9.36 12.73 4.83
N VAL A 87 8.67 12.14 3.87
CA VAL A 87 8.97 12.28 2.43
C VAL A 87 8.82 13.73 1.98
N GLU A 88 7.74 14.41 2.38
CA GLU A 88 7.48 15.81 2.01
C GLU A 88 8.54 16.77 2.57
N ALA A 89 8.95 16.60 3.84
CA ALA A 89 9.99 17.43 4.46
C ALA A 89 11.34 17.29 3.73
N HIS A 90 11.78 16.07 3.45
CA HIS A 90 13.03 15.83 2.72
C HIS A 90 12.95 16.27 1.26
N LEU A 91 11.77 16.19 0.64
CA LEU A 91 11.57 16.73 -0.71
C LEU A 91 11.75 18.24 -0.72
N ILE A 92 11.09 18.96 0.21
CA ILE A 92 11.20 20.43 0.33
C ILE A 92 12.64 20.85 0.61
N GLU A 93 13.36 20.11 1.47
CA GLU A 93 14.77 20.36 1.76
C GLU A 93 15.64 20.29 0.49
N ARG A 94 15.38 19.32 -0.40
CA ARG A 94 16.18 19.08 -1.62
C ARG A 94 15.86 20.04 -2.75
N ILE A 95 14.57 20.36 -2.98
CA ILE A 95 14.13 21.09 -4.16
C ILE A 95 13.39 22.41 -3.84
N GLY A 96 13.30 22.79 -2.56
CA GLY A 96 12.71 24.06 -2.15
C GLY A 96 11.20 24.16 -2.42
N ASP A 97 10.76 25.32 -2.92
CA ASP A 97 9.32 25.64 -3.10
C ASP A 97 8.59 24.72 -4.08
N ALA A 98 9.27 24.11 -5.04
CA ALA A 98 8.66 23.12 -5.92
C ALA A 98 8.12 21.91 -5.13
N GLY A 99 8.82 21.49 -4.07
CA GLY A 99 8.40 20.39 -3.20
C GLY A 99 7.06 20.62 -2.50
N LYS A 100 6.76 21.87 -2.13
CA LYS A 100 5.49 22.25 -1.49
C LYS A 100 4.27 22.05 -2.41
N ARG A 101 4.47 22.01 -3.72
CA ARG A 101 3.40 21.86 -4.72
C ARG A 101 2.97 20.41 -4.89
N LEU A 102 3.72 19.45 -4.37
CA LEU A 102 3.38 18.02 -4.41
C LEU A 102 1.98 17.73 -3.85
N HIS A 103 1.57 18.45 -2.81
CA HIS A 103 0.30 18.22 -2.11
C HIS A 103 -0.93 18.90 -2.79
N THR A 104 -0.74 19.57 -3.94
CA THR A 104 -1.81 20.29 -4.64
C THR A 104 -2.97 19.35 -5.00
N GLY A 105 -4.19 19.71 -4.58
CA GLY A 105 -5.41 18.93 -4.87
C GLY A 105 -5.50 17.58 -4.18
N ARG A 106 -4.65 17.29 -3.21
CA ARG A 106 -4.60 16.03 -2.44
C ARG A 106 -4.87 16.28 -0.97
N SER A 107 -5.38 15.27 -0.29
CA SER A 107 -5.49 15.21 1.17
C SER A 107 -4.64 14.06 1.71
N ARG A 108 -4.27 14.13 2.99
CA ARG A 108 -3.68 12.99 3.69
C ARG A 108 -4.62 11.78 3.64
N ASN A 109 -5.93 11.97 3.66
CA ASN A 109 -6.91 10.89 3.67
C ASN A 109 -6.86 10.02 2.41
N ASP A 110 -6.90 10.62 1.21
CA ASP A 110 -6.83 9.85 -0.05
C ASP A 110 -5.42 9.35 -0.34
N GLN A 111 -4.38 10.00 0.17
CA GLN A 111 -3.00 9.55 0.10
C GLN A 111 -2.78 8.27 0.91
N VAL A 112 -3.14 8.25 2.20
CA VAL A 112 -3.04 7.04 3.06
C VAL A 112 -3.85 5.89 2.49
N ALA A 113 -5.07 6.17 1.99
CA ALA A 113 -5.92 5.18 1.34
C ALA A 113 -5.24 4.54 0.13
N LEU A 114 -4.55 5.35 -0.68
CA LEU A 114 -3.79 4.88 -1.83
C LEU A 114 -2.65 3.96 -1.42
N ASP A 115 -1.83 4.42 -0.47
CA ASP A 115 -0.62 3.70 -0.07
C ASP A 115 -0.95 2.34 0.53
N MET A 116 -1.99 2.27 1.37
CA MET A 116 -2.50 1.02 1.91
C MET A 116 -2.98 0.06 0.80
N LYS A 117 -3.61 0.56 -0.26
CA LYS A 117 -4.03 -0.28 -1.38
C LYS A 117 -2.85 -0.75 -2.22
N LEU A 118 -1.88 0.11 -2.51
CA LEU A 118 -0.66 -0.25 -3.23
C LEU A 118 0.14 -1.30 -2.46
N TYR A 119 0.37 -1.06 -1.17
CA TYR A 119 1.06 -1.99 -0.27
C TYR A 119 0.34 -3.35 -0.19
N THR A 120 -0.96 -3.34 0.10
CA THR A 120 -1.74 -4.59 0.18
C THR A 120 -1.73 -5.35 -1.15
N ARG A 121 -1.78 -4.67 -2.28
CA ARG A 121 -1.68 -5.28 -3.61
C ARG A 121 -0.33 -5.98 -3.84
N LYS A 122 0.76 -5.39 -3.36
CA LYS A 122 2.11 -5.96 -3.38
C LYS A 122 2.19 -7.20 -2.49
N GLU A 123 1.70 -7.10 -1.26
CA GLU A 123 1.67 -8.21 -0.29
C GLU A 123 0.81 -9.39 -0.76
N ILE A 124 -0.33 -9.14 -1.41
CA ILE A 124 -1.15 -10.20 -2.00
C ILE A 124 -0.37 -10.98 -3.06
N LYS A 125 0.37 -10.30 -3.93
CA LYS A 125 1.18 -10.97 -4.97
C LYS A 125 2.26 -11.85 -4.35
N GLU A 126 2.92 -11.36 -3.29
CA GLU A 126 3.93 -12.14 -2.57
C GLU A 126 3.31 -13.36 -1.86
N MET A 127 2.17 -13.18 -1.18
CA MET A 127 1.44 -14.30 -0.58
C MET A 127 0.99 -15.33 -1.62
N GLU A 128 0.52 -14.92 -2.80
CA GLU A 128 0.19 -15.85 -3.89
C GLU A 128 1.41 -16.64 -4.37
N HIS A 129 2.57 -16.00 -4.45
CA HIS A 129 3.83 -16.65 -4.81
C HIS A 129 4.22 -17.71 -3.78
N LEU A 130 4.19 -17.37 -2.49
CA LEU A 130 4.50 -18.30 -1.40
C LEU A 130 3.51 -19.46 -1.33
N LEU A 131 2.20 -19.19 -1.49
CA LEU A 131 1.17 -20.23 -1.57
C LEU A 131 1.40 -21.18 -2.75
N PHE A 132 1.81 -20.65 -3.89
CA PHE A 132 2.11 -21.48 -5.06
C PHE A 132 3.26 -22.47 -4.76
N GLY A 133 4.34 -21.99 -4.11
CA GLY A 133 5.44 -22.85 -3.68
C GLY A 133 5.00 -23.94 -2.68
N LEU A 134 4.12 -23.58 -1.73
CA LEU A 134 3.54 -24.53 -0.79
C LEU A 134 2.69 -25.60 -1.50
N LEU A 135 1.81 -25.18 -2.43
CA LEU A 135 0.99 -26.10 -3.22
C LEU A 135 1.84 -27.05 -4.06
N GLN A 136 2.94 -26.59 -4.66
CA GLN A 136 3.88 -27.44 -5.38
C GLN A 136 4.53 -28.49 -4.46
N SER A 137 4.91 -28.10 -3.24
CA SER A 137 5.50 -29.00 -2.25
C SER A 137 4.52 -30.08 -1.80
N LEU A 138 3.26 -29.69 -1.52
CA LEU A 138 2.19 -30.63 -1.20
C LEU A 138 1.93 -31.60 -2.36
N LEU A 139 1.86 -31.11 -3.58
CA LEU A 139 1.66 -31.95 -4.77
C LEU A 139 2.80 -32.96 -4.97
N LYS A 140 4.04 -32.56 -4.69
CA LYS A 140 5.18 -33.46 -4.73
C LYS A 140 5.03 -34.62 -3.71
N ILE A 141 4.73 -34.26 -2.44
CA ILE A 141 4.48 -35.26 -1.38
C ILE A 141 3.34 -36.20 -1.77
N MET A 142 2.24 -35.68 -2.32
CA MET A 142 1.11 -36.48 -2.78
C MET A 142 1.52 -37.49 -3.84
N LYS A 143 2.28 -37.06 -4.87
CA LYS A 143 2.76 -37.94 -5.96
C LYS A 143 3.66 -39.06 -5.46
N GLU A 144 4.51 -38.79 -4.49
CA GLU A 144 5.46 -39.75 -3.92
C GLU A 144 4.79 -40.74 -2.96
N ASN A 145 3.55 -40.48 -2.51
CA ASN A 145 2.89 -41.24 -1.44
C ASN A 145 1.45 -41.66 -1.78
N ILE A 146 1.18 -41.96 -3.05
CA ILE A 146 -0.14 -42.37 -3.51
C ILE A 146 -0.57 -43.69 -2.80
N ASP A 147 0.36 -44.61 -2.60
CA ASP A 147 0.12 -45.93 -2.01
C ASP A 147 0.51 -46.04 -0.54
N THR A 148 0.99 -44.93 0.08
CA THR A 148 1.39 -44.91 1.50
C THR A 148 0.15 -44.90 2.39
N ILE A 149 -0.24 -46.05 2.92
CA ILE A 149 -1.42 -46.23 3.76
C ILE A 149 -1.18 -45.71 5.18
N MET A 150 -2.13 -45.00 5.73
CA MET A 150 -2.14 -44.48 7.11
C MET A 150 -3.54 -44.55 7.72
N PRO A 151 -3.69 -44.56 9.06
CA PRO A 151 -5.00 -44.47 9.68
C PRO A 151 -5.56 -43.08 9.58
N GLY A 152 -6.82 -42.93 9.13
CA GLY A 152 -7.63 -41.72 9.34
C GLY A 152 -8.20 -41.72 10.76
N PHE A 153 -8.49 -40.52 11.28
CA PHE A 153 -9.00 -40.31 12.63
C PHE A 153 -10.29 -39.50 12.61
N THR A 154 -11.25 -39.87 13.47
CA THR A 154 -12.41 -39.05 13.85
C THR A 154 -12.53 -39.12 15.38
N HIS A 155 -12.87 -38.00 16.03
CA HIS A 155 -13.00 -37.93 17.48
C HIS A 155 -11.81 -38.54 18.27
N LEU A 156 -10.59 -38.33 17.77
CA LEU A 156 -9.33 -38.90 18.30
C LEU A 156 -9.27 -40.46 18.28
N GLN A 157 -10.18 -41.09 17.55
CA GLN A 157 -10.22 -42.54 17.37
C GLN A 157 -9.81 -42.92 15.94
N LYS A 158 -9.13 -44.09 15.80
CA LYS A 158 -8.85 -44.66 14.48
C LYS A 158 -10.17 -44.95 13.76
N ALA A 159 -10.26 -44.47 12.54
CA ALA A 159 -11.41 -44.67 11.68
C ALA A 159 -11.02 -45.43 10.42
N GLN A 160 -11.29 -44.86 9.22
CA GLN A 160 -10.99 -45.51 7.97
C GLN A 160 -9.52 -45.40 7.59
N PRO A 161 -8.93 -46.37 6.88
CA PRO A 161 -7.63 -46.25 6.26
C PRO A 161 -7.69 -45.19 5.14
N ILE A 162 -6.66 -44.37 5.06
CA ILE A 162 -6.45 -43.36 4.03
C ILE A 162 -5.03 -43.47 3.49
N THR A 163 -4.70 -42.77 2.42
CA THR A 163 -3.32 -42.60 2.00
C THR A 163 -2.74 -41.27 2.49
N LEU A 164 -1.42 -41.17 2.60
CA LEU A 164 -0.77 -39.90 2.89
C LEU A 164 -1.06 -38.88 1.81
N ALA A 165 -1.12 -39.31 0.54
CA ALA A 165 -1.55 -38.42 -0.56
C ALA A 165 -2.96 -37.84 -0.34
N HIS A 166 -3.91 -38.67 0.11
CA HIS A 166 -5.28 -38.20 0.41
C HIS A 166 -5.28 -37.20 1.56
N HIS A 167 -4.51 -37.43 2.60
CA HIS A 167 -4.37 -36.53 3.74
C HIS A 167 -3.78 -35.18 3.32
N MET A 168 -2.66 -35.18 2.58
CA MET A 168 -2.03 -33.96 2.06
C MET A 168 -2.92 -33.23 1.05
N GLY A 169 -3.72 -33.97 0.28
CA GLY A 169 -4.72 -33.42 -0.65
C GLY A 169 -5.75 -32.52 0.04
N ALA A 170 -6.14 -32.84 1.29
CA ALA A 170 -7.04 -31.98 2.06
C ALA A 170 -6.43 -30.57 2.31
N TYR A 171 -5.14 -30.52 2.67
CA TYR A 171 -4.43 -29.25 2.84
C TYR A 171 -4.24 -28.50 1.52
N PHE A 172 -3.92 -29.26 0.44
CA PHE A 172 -3.84 -28.68 -0.89
C PHE A 172 -5.12 -27.96 -1.26
N GLU A 173 -6.28 -28.57 -1.08
CA GLU A 173 -7.58 -27.98 -1.35
C GLU A 173 -7.89 -26.75 -0.47
N MET A 174 -7.47 -26.76 0.81
CA MET A 174 -7.62 -25.61 1.71
C MET A 174 -6.83 -24.41 1.20
N PHE A 175 -5.54 -24.57 0.92
CA PHE A 175 -4.67 -23.50 0.45
C PHE A 175 -5.01 -23.04 -0.98
N TYR A 176 -5.51 -23.94 -1.83
CA TYR A 176 -6.00 -23.57 -3.14
C TYR A 176 -7.22 -22.62 -3.06
N ARG A 177 -8.14 -22.87 -2.13
CA ARG A 177 -9.24 -21.95 -1.84
C ARG A 177 -8.77 -20.63 -1.24
N ASP A 178 -7.72 -20.64 -0.41
CA ASP A 178 -7.15 -19.40 0.14
C ASP A 178 -6.54 -18.52 -0.95
N ARG A 179 -5.88 -19.12 -1.94
CA ARG A 179 -5.41 -18.39 -3.12
C ARG A 179 -6.57 -17.72 -3.87
N SER A 180 -7.68 -18.42 -4.06
CA SER A 180 -8.87 -17.83 -4.70
C SER A 180 -9.41 -16.63 -3.90
N ARG A 181 -9.42 -16.70 -2.56
CA ARG A 181 -9.81 -15.56 -1.69
C ARG A 181 -8.89 -14.36 -1.87
N LEU A 182 -7.58 -14.56 -1.95
CA LEU A 182 -6.63 -13.47 -2.22
C LEU A 182 -6.88 -12.79 -3.56
N GLN A 183 -7.18 -13.57 -4.61
CA GLN A 183 -7.53 -13.05 -5.93
C GLN A 183 -8.83 -12.21 -5.89
N ASP A 184 -9.82 -12.66 -5.13
CA ASP A 184 -11.06 -11.91 -4.93
C ASP A 184 -10.83 -10.59 -4.18
N ILE A 185 -9.98 -10.60 -3.14
CA ILE A 185 -9.59 -9.39 -2.41
C ILE A 185 -8.91 -8.41 -3.37
N HIS A 186 -7.90 -8.88 -4.11
CA HIS A 186 -7.20 -8.06 -5.11
C HIS A 186 -8.16 -7.39 -6.08
N LYS A 187 -9.07 -8.16 -6.68
CA LYS A 187 -10.06 -7.67 -7.64
C LYS A 187 -10.95 -6.56 -7.05
N ARG A 188 -11.42 -6.73 -5.81
CA ARG A 188 -12.32 -5.77 -5.16
C ARG A 188 -11.62 -4.49 -4.72
N MET A 189 -10.37 -4.58 -4.25
CA MET A 189 -9.63 -3.42 -3.76
C MET A 189 -8.94 -2.63 -4.85
N ASN A 190 -8.82 -3.16 -6.07
CA ASN A 190 -8.02 -2.57 -7.15
C ASN A 190 -8.70 -1.35 -7.82
N TYR A 191 -9.14 -0.39 -7.01
CA TYR A 191 -9.68 0.89 -7.45
C TYR A 191 -8.96 2.04 -6.74
N CYS A 192 -8.51 3.05 -7.53
CA CYS A 192 -7.70 4.16 -7.07
C CYS A 192 -8.51 5.16 -6.25
N PRO A 193 -8.14 5.46 -4.99
CA PRO A 193 -8.84 6.44 -4.18
C PRO A 193 -8.39 7.88 -4.45
N LEU A 194 -7.20 8.07 -5.06
CA LEU A 194 -6.58 9.38 -5.20
C LEU A 194 -7.45 10.34 -6.02
N GLY A 195 -7.50 11.60 -5.57
CA GLY A 195 -8.40 12.63 -6.08
C GLY A 195 -9.75 12.69 -5.34
N SER A 196 -9.97 11.81 -4.35
CA SER A 196 -11.13 11.91 -3.44
C SER A 196 -10.99 13.06 -2.43
N GLY A 197 -9.77 13.58 -2.26
CA GLY A 197 -9.49 14.60 -1.28
C GLY A 197 -9.74 14.13 0.15
N ALA A 198 -10.16 15.06 1.02
CA ALA A 198 -10.46 14.71 2.40
C ALA A 198 -11.69 13.80 2.54
N LEU A 199 -12.74 14.03 1.72
CA LEU A 199 -13.96 13.23 1.65
C LEU A 199 -14.87 13.55 0.43
N ALA A 200 -14.77 14.75 -0.13
CA ALA A 200 -15.72 15.24 -1.15
C ALA A 200 -15.03 15.72 -2.45
N GLY A 201 -13.82 15.24 -2.71
CA GLY A 201 -13.03 15.65 -3.88
C GLY A 201 -12.34 16.99 -3.69
N THR A 202 -12.05 17.64 -4.81
CA THR A 202 -11.34 18.93 -4.86
C THR A 202 -11.90 19.79 -5.99
N THR A 203 -11.69 21.11 -5.92
CA THR A 203 -12.04 22.07 -6.98
C THR A 203 -11.02 22.10 -8.12
N TYR A 204 -9.86 21.47 -7.98
CA TYR A 204 -8.90 21.32 -9.06
C TYR A 204 -9.41 20.33 -10.12
N PRO A 205 -9.15 20.59 -11.42
CA PRO A 205 -9.57 19.70 -12.51
C PRO A 205 -8.65 18.46 -12.61
N LEU A 206 -8.66 17.61 -11.58
CA LEU A 206 -7.85 16.39 -11.55
C LEU A 206 -8.40 15.35 -12.54
N ASN A 207 -7.49 14.62 -13.18
CA ASN A 207 -7.82 13.47 -14.01
C ASN A 207 -7.62 12.17 -13.21
N ARG A 208 -8.65 11.72 -12.50
CA ARG A 208 -8.61 10.53 -11.65
C ARG A 208 -8.43 9.24 -12.44
N GLU A 209 -8.97 9.17 -13.65
CA GLU A 209 -8.77 8.04 -14.57
C GLU A 209 -7.28 7.89 -14.91
N ARG A 210 -6.63 9.01 -15.26
CA ARG A 210 -5.20 9.02 -15.58
C ARG A 210 -4.33 8.59 -14.41
N THR A 211 -4.64 9.02 -13.19
CA THR A 211 -3.92 8.59 -11.99
C THR A 211 -4.10 7.10 -11.74
N ALA A 212 -5.32 6.57 -11.92
CA ALA A 212 -5.59 5.14 -11.79
C ALA A 212 -4.82 4.32 -12.83
N GLU A 213 -4.75 4.78 -14.08
CA GLU A 213 -3.99 4.16 -15.15
C GLU A 213 -2.49 4.11 -14.84
N LEU A 214 -1.90 5.24 -14.43
CA LEU A 214 -0.48 5.34 -14.07
C LEU A 214 -0.08 4.35 -12.96
N LEU A 215 -0.99 4.08 -12.03
CA LEU A 215 -0.77 3.18 -10.90
C LEU A 215 -1.26 1.74 -11.14
N GLY A 216 -1.77 1.44 -12.36
CA GLY A 216 -2.23 0.10 -12.72
C GLY A 216 -3.47 -0.37 -11.96
N PHE A 217 -4.33 0.56 -11.54
CA PHE A 217 -5.66 0.25 -11.01
C PHE A 217 -6.67 -0.01 -12.13
N THR A 218 -7.76 -0.69 -11.80
CA THR A 218 -8.87 -0.94 -12.75
C THR A 218 -9.58 0.36 -13.15
N GLY A 219 -9.55 1.36 -12.27
CA GLY A 219 -10.17 2.67 -12.44
C GLY A 219 -10.20 3.42 -11.11
N PRO A 220 -10.74 4.64 -11.06
CA PRO A 220 -10.94 5.36 -9.81
C PRO A 220 -12.10 4.76 -9.01
N THR A 221 -12.11 5.00 -7.71
CA THR A 221 -13.27 4.72 -6.84
C THR A 221 -14.44 5.63 -7.23
N LEU A 222 -15.67 5.08 -7.15
CA LEU A 222 -16.88 5.79 -7.62
C LEU A 222 -17.37 6.86 -6.66
N ASN A 223 -17.25 6.63 -5.35
CA ASN A 223 -17.71 7.56 -4.32
C ASN A 223 -16.53 8.02 -3.46
N SER A 224 -16.32 9.34 -3.36
CA SER A 224 -15.18 9.93 -2.67
C SER A 224 -15.19 9.72 -1.15
N MET A 225 -16.36 9.64 -0.52
CA MET A 225 -16.48 9.36 0.91
C MET A 225 -16.14 7.90 1.20
N ASP A 226 -16.71 6.95 0.45
CA ASP A 226 -16.41 5.54 0.55
C ASP A 226 -14.92 5.26 0.32
N SER A 227 -14.32 6.02 -0.61
CA SER A 227 -12.92 5.96 -1.00
C SER A 227 -11.94 6.14 0.15
N VAL A 228 -12.23 7.06 1.08
CA VAL A 228 -11.36 7.44 2.20
C VAL A 228 -11.88 6.92 3.55
N TYR A 229 -13.14 6.53 3.64
CA TYR A 229 -13.78 6.14 4.90
C TYR A 229 -13.40 4.73 5.37
N HIS A 230 -13.13 3.82 4.46
CA HIS A 230 -12.76 2.44 4.76
C HIS A 230 -11.38 2.28 5.40
N ASN A 231 -10.56 3.32 5.40
CA ASN A 231 -9.21 3.26 5.96
C ASN A 231 -9.08 3.77 7.40
N ASN A 232 -10.18 4.31 7.97
CA ASN A 232 -10.21 4.88 9.32
C ASN A 232 -10.90 3.97 10.36
N ARG A 233 -11.06 2.67 10.06
CA ARG A 233 -11.64 1.69 11.00
C ARG A 233 -10.83 0.43 11.09
#